data_6a9c9e6facfea1e9f7d0c784de04db87
#
_entry.id   6a9c9e6facfea1e9f7d0c784de04db87
#
_cell.length_a   1.000
_cell.length_b   1.000
_cell.length_c   1.000
_cell.angle_alpha   90.00
_cell.angle_beta   90.00
_cell.angle_gamma   90.00
#
_symmetry.space_group_name_H-M   'P 1'
#
loop_
_entity.id
_entity.type
_entity.pdbx_description
1 polymer ?
#
loop_
_entity_poly.entity_id
_entity_poly.type
_entity_poly.pdbx_seq_one_letter_code
_entity_poly.pdbx_strand_id
1 'polypeptide(L)'
;YSEMAFYYVGQSLYMSTPEPRLDQSPTVAAISAFQEYMDLFPDAKLKGTAEQRMFKLQDKLVMKELLSARLYYNLGTYFGNCTSGGNNYEACIITAQNALKDYPYSTLREKFSVLVMKSKFELAQQSVEEKKIERFRDAEDECYGFINEYPDSKDRTLAEKYIATCKKYVKD
;
A
#
# COMPACT_ATOMS: atom_id res chain seq x y z
N TYR A 1 -16.59 -33.95 -10.11
CA TYR A 1 -16.39 -32.72 -10.87
C TYR A 1 -15.01 -32.75 -11.56
N SER A 2 -14.95 -32.28 -12.83
CA SER A 2 -13.73 -32.31 -13.63
C SER A 2 -12.76 -31.22 -13.18
N GLU A 3 -11.44 -31.50 -13.15
CA GLU A 3 -10.35 -30.52 -12.95
C GLU A 3 -10.60 -29.22 -13.76
N MET A 4 -10.98 -29.37 -15.01
CA MET A 4 -11.25 -28.24 -15.90
C MET A 4 -12.42 -27.36 -15.43
N ALA A 5 -13.43 -27.92 -14.76
CA ALA A 5 -14.55 -27.15 -14.24
C ALA A 5 -14.09 -26.17 -13.15
N PHE A 6 -13.27 -26.61 -12.22
CA PHE A 6 -12.70 -25.74 -11.17
C PHE A 6 -11.84 -24.63 -11.77
N TYR A 7 -10.99 -24.97 -12.74
CA TYR A 7 -10.18 -23.95 -13.42
C TYR A 7 -11.05 -22.91 -14.11
N TYR A 8 -12.11 -23.31 -14.81
CA TYR A 8 -13.00 -22.36 -15.51
C TYR A 8 -13.86 -21.52 -14.56
N VAL A 9 -14.16 -21.98 -13.36
CA VAL A 9 -14.76 -21.14 -12.33
C VAL A 9 -13.83 -19.96 -12.00
N GLY A 10 -12.57 -20.25 -11.66
CA GLY A 10 -11.56 -19.22 -11.41
C GLY A 10 -11.36 -18.30 -12.62
N GLN A 11 -11.32 -18.87 -13.83
CA GLN A 11 -11.16 -18.13 -15.08
C GLN A 11 -12.33 -17.17 -15.35
N SER A 12 -13.55 -17.60 -15.15
CA SER A 12 -14.75 -16.76 -15.35
C SER A 12 -14.78 -15.60 -14.37
N LEU A 13 -14.47 -15.87 -13.10
CA LEU A 13 -14.34 -14.84 -12.07
C LEU A 13 -13.20 -13.86 -12.41
N TYR A 14 -12.04 -14.36 -12.84
CA TYR A 14 -10.93 -13.53 -13.28
C TYR A 14 -11.33 -12.56 -14.39
N MET A 15 -12.06 -13.01 -15.38
CA MET A 15 -12.53 -12.19 -16.52
C MET A 15 -13.56 -11.13 -16.08
N SER A 16 -14.27 -11.36 -14.99
CA SER A 16 -15.27 -10.43 -14.46
C SER A 16 -14.72 -9.44 -13.45
N THR A 17 -13.41 -9.52 -13.10
CA THR A 17 -12.83 -8.61 -12.11
C THR A 17 -12.77 -7.17 -12.60
N PRO A 18 -13.21 -6.19 -11.80
CA PRO A 18 -13.25 -4.79 -12.20
C PRO A 18 -11.87 -4.12 -12.13
N GLU A 19 -11.82 -2.84 -12.50
CA GLU A 19 -10.63 -2.00 -12.29
C GLU A 19 -10.32 -1.82 -10.79
N PRO A 20 -9.04 -1.55 -10.41
CA PRO A 20 -8.63 -1.46 -9.01
C PRO A 20 -9.39 -0.43 -8.16
N ARG A 21 -9.97 0.61 -8.78
CA ARG A 21 -10.73 1.67 -8.06
C ARG A 21 -12.10 1.24 -7.57
N LEU A 22 -12.64 0.20 -8.18
CA LEU A 22 -13.99 -0.30 -7.89
C LEU A 22 -13.96 -1.32 -6.73
N ASP A 23 -15.13 -1.85 -6.38
CA ASP A 23 -15.23 -2.93 -5.39
C ASP A 23 -14.47 -4.18 -5.88
N GLN A 24 -13.60 -4.71 -5.03
CA GLN A 24 -12.71 -5.84 -5.35
C GLN A 24 -13.23 -7.19 -4.80
N SER A 25 -14.47 -7.27 -4.34
CA SER A 25 -15.08 -8.55 -3.92
C SER A 25 -14.99 -9.63 -5.01
N PRO A 26 -15.23 -9.33 -6.32
CA PRO A 26 -15.03 -10.30 -7.38
C PRO A 26 -13.57 -10.75 -7.54
N THR A 27 -12.61 -9.86 -7.27
CA THR A 27 -11.17 -10.19 -7.32
C THR A 27 -10.79 -11.16 -6.21
N VAL A 28 -11.29 -10.95 -5.00
CA VAL A 28 -11.09 -11.87 -3.87
C VAL A 28 -11.71 -13.24 -4.16
N ALA A 29 -12.92 -13.27 -4.71
CA ALA A 29 -13.59 -14.51 -5.12
C ALA A 29 -12.79 -15.27 -6.18
N ALA A 30 -12.21 -14.58 -7.17
CA ALA A 30 -11.36 -15.18 -8.19
C ALA A 30 -10.07 -15.79 -7.62
N ILE A 31 -9.43 -15.10 -6.66
CA ILE A 31 -8.25 -15.61 -5.95
C ILE A 31 -8.60 -16.89 -5.20
N SER A 32 -9.71 -16.89 -4.45
CA SER A 32 -10.16 -18.07 -3.70
C SER A 32 -10.45 -19.27 -4.61
N ALA A 33 -11.10 -19.02 -5.78
CA ALA A 33 -11.38 -20.09 -6.72
C ALA A 33 -10.12 -20.69 -7.36
N PHE A 34 -9.10 -19.88 -7.67
CA PHE A 34 -7.82 -20.40 -8.15
C PHE A 34 -7.04 -21.12 -7.06
N GLN A 35 -7.10 -20.65 -5.81
CA GLN A 35 -6.50 -21.33 -4.69
C GLN A 35 -7.12 -22.71 -4.49
N GLU A 36 -8.45 -22.80 -4.46
CA GLU A 36 -9.17 -24.07 -4.36
C GLU A 36 -8.79 -25.04 -5.51
N TYR A 37 -8.70 -24.52 -6.73
CA TYR A 37 -8.25 -25.31 -7.87
C TYR A 37 -6.87 -25.90 -7.65
N MET A 38 -5.91 -25.10 -7.20
CA MET A 38 -4.53 -25.57 -6.98
C MET A 38 -4.38 -26.54 -5.80
N ASP A 39 -5.20 -26.36 -4.77
CA ASP A 39 -5.22 -27.23 -3.61
C ASP A 39 -5.81 -28.60 -3.93
N LEU A 40 -6.85 -28.65 -4.76
CA LEU A 40 -7.48 -29.89 -5.21
C LEU A 40 -6.68 -30.63 -6.28
N PHE A 41 -5.94 -29.90 -7.11
CA PHE A 41 -5.21 -30.45 -8.26
C PHE A 41 -3.75 -29.96 -8.31
N PRO A 42 -2.91 -30.39 -7.36
CA PRO A 42 -1.53 -29.91 -7.20
C PRO A 42 -0.63 -30.18 -8.42
N ASP A 43 -0.94 -31.24 -9.18
CA ASP A 43 -0.18 -31.66 -10.38
C ASP A 43 -0.85 -31.24 -11.69
N ALA A 44 -1.84 -30.36 -11.64
CA ALA A 44 -2.59 -29.91 -12.81
C ALA A 44 -1.72 -29.16 -13.82
N LYS A 45 -1.94 -29.41 -15.10
CA LYS A 45 -1.19 -28.73 -16.19
C LYS A 45 -1.38 -27.22 -16.19
N LEU A 46 -2.52 -26.72 -15.75
CA LEU A 46 -2.85 -25.30 -15.72
C LEU A 46 -2.51 -24.62 -14.41
N LYS A 47 -1.88 -25.31 -13.44
CA LYS A 47 -1.48 -24.74 -12.16
C LYS A 47 -0.64 -23.47 -12.33
N GLY A 48 0.42 -23.52 -13.14
CA GLY A 48 1.27 -22.35 -13.37
C GLY A 48 0.51 -21.16 -13.99
N THR A 49 -0.51 -21.43 -14.81
CA THR A 49 -1.37 -20.39 -15.36
C THR A 49 -2.29 -19.78 -14.28
N ALA A 50 -2.83 -20.62 -13.39
CA ALA A 50 -3.63 -20.19 -12.27
C ALA A 50 -2.81 -19.31 -11.30
N GLU A 51 -1.58 -19.72 -10.96
CA GLU A 51 -0.65 -18.93 -10.15
C GLU A 51 -0.38 -17.56 -10.76
N GLN A 52 -0.06 -17.48 -12.05
CA GLN A 52 0.17 -16.21 -12.72
C GLN A 52 -1.05 -15.28 -12.68
N ARG A 53 -2.25 -15.84 -12.80
CA ARG A 53 -3.49 -15.06 -12.67
C ARG A 53 -3.74 -14.60 -11.26
N MET A 54 -3.46 -15.42 -10.25
CA MET A 54 -3.51 -15.02 -8.85
C MET A 54 -2.58 -13.83 -8.56
N PHE A 55 -1.33 -13.84 -9.05
CA PHE A 55 -0.42 -12.70 -8.90
C PHE A 55 -1.01 -11.42 -9.51
N LYS A 56 -1.59 -11.50 -10.71
CA LYS A 56 -2.25 -10.33 -11.34
C LYS A 56 -3.45 -9.82 -10.53
N LEU A 57 -4.20 -10.72 -9.91
CA LEU A 57 -5.32 -10.35 -9.05
C LEU A 57 -4.83 -9.69 -7.74
N GLN A 58 -3.77 -10.23 -7.14
CA GLN A 58 -3.14 -9.62 -5.97
C GLN A 58 -2.62 -8.21 -6.30
N ASP A 59 -1.99 -8.02 -7.47
CA ASP A 59 -1.55 -6.69 -7.91
C ASP A 59 -2.70 -5.69 -8.02
N LYS A 60 -3.91 -6.13 -8.40
CA LYS A 60 -5.11 -5.26 -8.37
C LYS A 60 -5.48 -4.83 -6.96
N LEU A 61 -5.42 -5.75 -5.99
CA LEU A 61 -5.70 -5.43 -4.58
C LEU A 61 -4.67 -4.44 -4.02
N VAL A 62 -3.40 -4.69 -4.28
CA VAL A 62 -2.31 -3.78 -3.86
C VAL A 62 -2.47 -2.41 -4.52
N MET A 63 -2.82 -2.36 -5.80
CA MET A 63 -3.06 -1.10 -6.49
C MET A 63 -4.24 -0.33 -5.88
N LYS A 64 -5.31 -1.01 -5.45
CA LYS A 64 -6.43 -0.37 -4.73
C LYS A 64 -5.94 0.29 -3.45
N GLU A 65 -5.15 -0.41 -2.64
CA GLU A 65 -4.60 0.14 -1.41
C GLU A 65 -3.69 1.35 -1.68
N LEU A 66 -2.87 1.31 -2.74
CA LEU A 66 -2.05 2.44 -3.15
C LEU A 66 -2.88 3.65 -3.57
N LEU A 67 -3.96 3.44 -4.31
CA LEU A 67 -4.88 4.52 -4.72
C LEU A 67 -5.60 5.12 -3.51
N SER A 68 -6.00 4.30 -2.54
CA SER A 68 -6.62 4.74 -1.29
C SER A 68 -5.64 5.57 -0.45
N ALA A 69 -4.42 5.08 -0.25
CA ALA A 69 -3.38 5.81 0.48
C ALA A 69 -3.05 7.16 -0.19
N ARG A 70 -2.93 7.16 -1.52
CA ARG A 70 -2.71 8.39 -2.30
C ARG A 70 -3.86 9.37 -2.18
N LEU A 71 -5.10 8.89 -2.14
CA LEU A 71 -6.28 9.73 -1.94
C LEU A 71 -6.21 10.42 -0.58
N TYR A 72 -5.91 9.69 0.49
CA TYR A 72 -5.75 10.26 1.82
C TYR A 72 -4.63 11.30 1.87
N TYR A 73 -3.48 11.01 1.26
CA TYR A 73 -2.39 11.98 1.15
C TYR A 73 -2.83 13.28 0.45
N ASN A 74 -3.54 13.17 -0.67
CA ASN A 74 -4.01 14.31 -1.45
C ASN A 74 -5.11 15.12 -0.73
N LEU A 75 -5.91 14.46 0.10
CA LEU A 75 -6.90 15.14 0.95
C LEU A 75 -6.23 15.94 2.08
N GLY A 76 -5.10 15.45 2.59
CA GLY A 76 -4.29 16.17 3.58
C GLY A 76 -5.09 16.64 4.78
N THR A 77 -5.26 17.95 4.93
CA THR A 77 -6.03 18.59 6.00
C THR A 77 -7.49 18.88 5.64
N TYR A 78 -7.98 18.38 4.50
CA TYR A 78 -9.36 18.63 4.10
C TYR A 78 -10.38 18.05 5.09
N PHE A 79 -11.39 18.82 5.46
CA PHE A 79 -12.28 18.61 6.61
C PHE A 79 -13.22 17.41 6.54
N GLY A 80 -13.28 16.69 5.44
CA GLY A 80 -14.31 15.65 5.20
C GLY A 80 -14.31 14.47 6.17
N ASN A 81 -13.22 14.20 6.91
CA ASN A 81 -13.10 13.06 7.83
C ASN A 81 -12.77 13.43 9.29
N CYS A 82 -12.88 14.71 9.65
CA CYS A 82 -12.48 15.19 10.99
C CYS A 82 -13.54 15.01 12.08
N THR A 83 -14.58 14.21 11.88
CA THR A 83 -15.62 13.96 12.89
C THR A 83 -15.11 13.22 14.12
N SER A 84 -13.89 12.66 14.08
CA SER A 84 -13.28 11.93 15.22
C SER A 84 -11.87 12.43 15.55
N GLY A 85 -11.49 13.64 15.11
CA GLY A 85 -10.16 14.21 15.38
C GLY A 85 -9.01 13.57 14.61
N GLY A 86 -9.29 12.72 13.61
CA GLY A 86 -8.30 12.11 12.72
C GLY A 86 -7.85 13.07 11.61
N ASN A 87 -6.64 12.81 11.09
CA ASN A 87 -6.03 13.55 10.00
C ASN A 87 -5.88 12.61 8.80
N ASN A 88 -6.10 13.09 7.58
CA ASN A 88 -5.96 12.28 6.38
C ASN A 88 -4.51 11.79 6.17
N TYR A 89 -3.50 12.52 6.63
CA TYR A 89 -2.12 12.03 6.63
C TYR A 89 -1.92 10.82 7.55
N GLU A 90 -2.56 10.79 8.72
CA GLU A 90 -2.57 9.61 9.59
C GLU A 90 -3.26 8.43 8.91
N ALA A 91 -4.40 8.67 8.26
CA ALA A 91 -5.09 7.64 7.48
C ALA A 91 -4.23 7.11 6.32
N CYS A 92 -3.48 7.97 5.64
CA CYS A 92 -2.52 7.57 4.60
C CYS A 92 -1.42 6.67 5.18
N ILE A 93 -0.83 7.07 6.31
CA ILE A 93 0.23 6.29 6.98
C ILE A 93 -0.27 4.89 7.34
N ILE A 94 -1.44 4.82 8.00
CA ILE A 94 -2.03 3.53 8.41
C ILE A 94 -2.32 2.64 7.20
N THR A 95 -2.96 3.18 6.16
CA THR A 95 -3.29 2.43 4.94
C THR A 95 -2.03 1.91 4.25
N ALA A 96 -1.01 2.76 4.09
CA ALA A 96 0.23 2.38 3.44
C ALA A 96 1.04 1.36 4.27
N GLN A 97 1.09 1.51 5.60
CA GLN A 97 1.78 0.55 6.47
C GLN A 97 1.09 -0.81 6.50
N ASN A 98 -0.24 -0.85 6.53
CA ASN A 98 -1.00 -2.10 6.41
C ASN A 98 -0.70 -2.79 5.07
N ALA A 99 -0.70 -2.05 3.97
CA ALA A 99 -0.37 -2.61 2.66
C ALA A 99 1.07 -3.16 2.60
N LEU A 100 2.05 -2.47 3.20
CA LEU A 100 3.43 -2.97 3.31
C LEU A 100 3.54 -4.27 4.11
N LYS A 101 2.70 -4.43 5.13
CA LYS A 101 2.63 -5.64 5.96
C LYS A 101 1.92 -6.79 5.24
N ASP A 102 0.78 -6.50 4.61
CA ASP A 102 -0.08 -7.52 4.00
C ASP A 102 0.49 -8.01 2.65
N TYR A 103 1.26 -7.16 1.96
CA TYR A 103 1.86 -7.46 0.65
C TYR A 103 3.38 -7.26 0.64
N PRO A 104 4.14 -8.04 1.41
CA PRO A 104 5.58 -7.82 1.63
C PRO A 104 6.42 -7.98 0.36
N TYR A 105 5.92 -8.68 -0.67
CA TYR A 105 6.62 -8.94 -1.93
C TYR A 105 6.12 -8.09 -3.10
N SER A 106 5.25 -7.11 -2.84
CA SER A 106 4.72 -6.25 -3.90
C SER A 106 5.80 -5.35 -4.50
N THR A 107 5.77 -5.20 -5.82
CA THR A 107 6.61 -4.23 -6.55
C THR A 107 6.24 -2.77 -6.26
N LEU A 108 5.11 -2.53 -5.58
CA LEU A 108 4.64 -1.20 -5.21
C LEU A 108 5.11 -0.74 -3.82
N ARG A 109 5.92 -1.54 -3.11
CA ARG A 109 6.42 -1.23 -1.76
C ARG A 109 7.07 0.15 -1.66
N GLU A 110 7.98 0.46 -2.57
CA GLU A 110 8.65 1.77 -2.60
C GLU A 110 7.65 2.93 -2.65
N LYS A 111 6.58 2.80 -3.44
CA LYS A 111 5.53 3.83 -3.54
C LYS A 111 4.76 4.04 -2.24
N PHE A 112 4.49 2.97 -1.50
CA PHE A 112 3.90 3.06 -0.16
C PHE A 112 4.86 3.73 0.82
N SER A 113 6.13 3.33 0.84
CA SER A 113 7.16 3.93 1.70
C SER A 113 7.33 5.44 1.44
N VAL A 114 7.29 5.86 0.19
CA VAL A 114 7.28 7.29 -0.18
C VAL A 114 6.06 8.01 0.39
N LEU A 115 4.87 7.40 0.33
CA LEU A 115 3.66 8.00 0.89
C LEU A 115 3.72 8.10 2.42
N VAL A 116 4.25 7.09 3.12
CA VAL A 116 4.46 7.12 4.58
C VAL A 116 5.41 8.26 4.94
N MET A 117 6.57 8.32 4.29
CA MET A 117 7.58 9.36 4.51
C MET A 117 6.99 10.78 4.32
N LYS A 118 6.31 11.01 3.20
CA LYS A 118 5.68 12.29 2.90
C LYS A 118 4.60 12.64 3.92
N SER A 119 3.74 11.69 4.26
CA SER A 119 2.64 11.93 5.19
C SER A 119 3.12 12.23 6.60
N LYS A 120 4.15 11.53 7.09
CA LYS A 120 4.77 11.83 8.39
C LYS A 120 5.37 13.22 8.43
N PHE A 121 6.05 13.65 7.36
CA PHE A 121 6.61 14.98 7.27
C PHE A 121 5.53 16.07 7.27
N GLU A 122 4.50 15.93 6.46
CA GLU A 122 3.38 16.89 6.41
C GLU A 122 2.63 16.94 7.75
N LEU A 123 2.42 15.78 8.37
CA LEU A 123 1.80 15.68 9.70
C LEU A 123 2.63 16.43 10.76
N ALA A 124 3.96 16.32 10.71
CA ALA A 124 4.86 17.04 11.62
C ALA A 124 4.77 18.55 11.42
N GLN A 125 4.75 19.01 10.15
CA GLN A 125 4.64 20.45 9.83
C GLN A 125 3.36 21.08 10.36
N GLN A 126 2.26 20.34 10.34
CA GLN A 126 0.92 20.83 10.71
C GLN A 126 0.55 20.54 12.16
N SER A 127 1.47 19.99 12.93
CA SER A 127 1.25 19.64 14.34
C SER A 127 1.28 20.84 15.24
N VAL A 128 0.53 20.75 16.35
CA VAL A 128 0.67 21.68 17.48
C VAL A 128 2.07 21.57 18.07
N GLU A 129 2.57 22.67 18.65
CA GLU A 129 3.96 22.76 19.14
C GLU A 129 4.35 21.63 20.10
N GLU A 130 3.43 21.19 20.96
CA GLU A 130 3.65 20.11 21.94
C GLU A 130 4.01 18.76 21.30
N LYS A 131 3.51 18.46 20.09
CA LYS A 131 3.73 17.21 19.38
C LYS A 131 4.73 17.35 18.22
N LYS A 132 5.13 18.57 17.91
CA LYS A 132 5.87 18.88 16.69
C LYS A 132 7.25 18.24 16.68
N ILE A 133 7.98 18.35 17.78
CA ILE A 133 9.33 17.78 17.90
C ILE A 133 9.31 16.27 17.76
N GLU A 134 8.39 15.59 18.47
CA GLU A 134 8.24 14.13 18.40
C GLU A 134 7.92 13.68 16.96
N ARG A 135 6.99 14.37 16.29
CA ARG A 135 6.59 14.04 14.92
C ARG A 135 7.67 14.33 13.90
N PHE A 136 8.47 15.39 14.06
CA PHE A 136 9.63 15.63 13.20
C PHE A 136 10.73 14.58 13.41
N ARG A 137 10.92 14.08 14.63
CA ARG A 137 11.84 12.96 14.89
C ARG A 137 11.37 11.69 14.21
N ASP A 138 10.08 11.35 14.32
CA ASP A 138 9.49 10.19 13.63
C ASP A 138 9.58 10.33 12.10
N ALA A 139 9.38 11.52 11.54
CA ALA A 139 9.54 11.78 10.12
C ALA A 139 11.02 11.67 9.67
N GLU A 140 11.96 12.12 10.50
CA GLU A 140 13.41 12.00 10.23
C GLU A 140 13.83 10.53 10.19
N ASP A 141 13.42 9.73 11.17
CA ASP A 141 13.69 8.29 11.24
C ASP A 141 13.12 7.56 10.03
N GLU A 142 11.90 7.91 9.60
CA GLU A 142 11.29 7.35 8.39
C GLU A 142 12.09 7.69 7.13
N CYS A 143 12.59 8.92 7.00
CA CYS A 143 13.41 9.32 5.86
C CYS A 143 14.75 8.56 5.82
N TYR A 144 15.40 8.34 6.96
CA TYR A 144 16.61 7.51 7.01
C TYR A 144 16.30 6.05 6.67
N GLY A 145 15.23 5.50 7.20
CA GLY A 145 14.76 4.14 6.85
C GLY A 145 14.52 4.00 5.35
N PHE A 146 13.84 4.98 4.73
CA PHE A 146 13.59 4.99 3.30
C PHE A 146 14.90 5.02 2.47
N ILE A 147 15.85 5.88 2.80
CA ILE A 147 17.14 5.96 2.09
C ILE A 147 17.93 4.65 2.21
N ASN A 148 17.89 4.00 3.38
CA ASN A 148 18.57 2.73 3.60
C ASN A 148 17.93 1.58 2.82
N GLU A 149 16.60 1.53 2.72
CA GLU A 149 15.87 0.48 2.01
C GLU A 149 15.91 0.70 0.48
N TYR A 150 15.89 1.97 0.04
CA TYR A 150 15.83 2.35 -1.38
C TYR A 150 16.94 3.36 -1.75
N PRO A 151 18.22 2.96 -1.71
CA PRO A 151 19.36 3.89 -1.92
C PRO A 151 19.38 4.53 -3.33
N ASP A 152 18.85 3.83 -4.34
CA ASP A 152 18.79 4.27 -5.73
C ASP A 152 17.46 4.90 -6.14
N SER A 153 16.56 5.16 -5.16
CA SER A 153 15.27 5.78 -5.43
C SER A 153 15.42 7.20 -5.96
N LYS A 154 14.57 7.54 -6.93
CA LYS A 154 14.42 8.93 -7.40
C LYS A 154 13.91 9.88 -6.31
N ASP A 155 13.22 9.37 -5.29
CA ASP A 155 12.69 10.14 -4.17
C ASP A 155 13.72 10.34 -3.04
N ARG A 156 14.95 9.80 -3.17
CA ARG A 156 16.04 9.97 -2.20
C ARG A 156 16.36 11.45 -1.93
N THR A 157 16.46 12.27 -2.97
CA THR A 157 16.71 13.71 -2.82
C THR A 157 15.62 14.40 -2.01
N LEU A 158 14.37 13.96 -2.12
CA LEU A 158 13.27 14.47 -1.32
C LEU A 158 13.43 14.08 0.15
N ALA A 159 13.79 12.83 0.43
CA ALA A 159 14.06 12.34 1.78
C ALA A 159 15.20 13.16 2.45
N GLU A 160 16.30 13.41 1.73
CA GLU A 160 17.41 14.24 2.21
C GLU A 160 16.99 15.69 2.54
N LYS A 161 16.10 16.29 1.73
CA LYS A 161 15.51 17.60 2.01
C LYS A 161 14.65 17.59 3.27
N TYR A 162 13.86 16.55 3.47
CA TYR A 162 13.04 16.38 4.66
C TYR A 162 13.91 16.23 5.92
N ILE A 163 14.96 15.42 5.87
CA ILE A 163 15.92 15.28 6.96
C ILE A 163 16.54 16.64 7.32
N ALA A 164 17.00 17.41 6.34
CA ALA A 164 17.57 18.73 6.57
C ALA A 164 16.58 19.70 7.24
N THR A 165 15.29 19.56 6.95
CA THR A 165 14.24 20.35 7.59
C THR A 165 13.95 19.86 9.00
N CYS A 166 13.82 18.53 9.21
CA CYS A 166 13.58 17.92 10.52
C CYS A 166 14.66 18.33 11.53
N LYS A 167 15.93 18.31 11.16
CA LYS A 167 17.06 18.72 12.00
C LYS A 167 16.99 20.15 12.51
N LYS A 168 16.21 21.03 11.90
CA LYS A 168 16.00 22.39 12.43
C LYS A 168 15.07 22.42 13.64
N TYR A 169 14.19 21.42 13.76
CA TYR A 169 13.21 21.29 14.85
C TYR A 169 13.66 20.30 15.90
N VAL A 170 14.34 19.24 15.51
CA VAL A 170 14.94 18.23 16.41
C VAL A 170 16.37 18.69 16.72
N LYS A 171 16.49 19.72 17.56
CA LYS A 171 17.81 20.07 18.15
C LYS A 171 18.05 19.14 19.33
N ASP A 172 19.23 18.51 19.35
CA ASP A 172 19.75 17.74 20.47
C ASP A 172 19.87 18.59 21.74
#